data_aedc60324401aa4892bc6958da79efd7
#
_entry.id   aedc60324401aa4892bc6958da79efd7
#
_cell.length_a   1.000
_cell.length_b   1.000
_cell.length_c   1.000
_cell.angle_alpha   90.00
_cell.angle_beta   90.00
_cell.angle_gamma   90.00
#
_symmetry.space_group_name_H-M   'P 1'
#
loop_
_entity.id
_entity.type
_entity.pdbx_description
1 polymer ?
#
loop_
_entity_poly.entity_id
_entity_poly.type
_entity_poly.pdbx_seq_one_letter_code
_entity_poly.pdbx_strand_id
1 'polypeptide(L)'
;MKNGSMFKDVVRYKDEAYFKEHQFFTIYTPEREIRLKSVAAYYGEAKPIVRKTRFKSQESFDAFVKEMLSPCAYAEPVQYPARTLYTLVTCSYEINDARTFLFAVEVDEDGNEIPPDEAFQERQLDLVRQYAEERAKQESAAESNP
;
A
#
# COMPACT_ATOMS: atom_id res chain seq x y z
N MET A 1 11.46 6.90 15.21
CA MET A 1 12.09 8.15 14.72
C MET A 1 11.81 9.28 15.69
N LYS A 2 12.69 9.46 16.68
CA LYS A 2 12.48 10.46 17.73
C LYS A 2 12.70 11.91 17.26
N ASN A 3 13.38 12.11 16.14
CA ASN A 3 13.68 13.45 15.61
C ASN A 3 12.65 14.00 14.61
N GLY A 4 11.62 13.22 14.24
CA GLY A 4 10.56 13.65 13.33
C GLY A 4 11.01 14.02 11.91
N SER A 5 12.17 13.56 11.46
CA SER A 5 12.75 13.97 10.18
C SER A 5 12.25 13.19 8.96
N MET A 6 11.64 12.02 9.16
CA MET A 6 11.09 11.19 8.07
C MET A 6 9.62 10.89 8.32
N PHE A 7 8.80 11.01 7.27
CA PHE A 7 7.36 10.74 7.29
C PHE A 7 6.58 11.49 8.39
N LYS A 8 7.12 12.60 8.93
CA LYS A 8 6.44 13.38 9.97
C LYS A 8 5.06 13.84 9.51
N ASP A 9 4.96 14.27 8.26
CA ASP A 9 3.71 14.81 7.72
C ASP A 9 2.65 13.72 7.48
N VAL A 10 3.04 12.45 7.39
CA VAL A 10 2.08 11.33 7.31
C VAL A 10 1.18 11.25 8.54
N VAL A 11 1.68 11.64 9.72
CA VAL A 11 0.86 11.71 10.95
C VAL A 11 -0.28 12.71 10.83
N ARG A 12 -0.11 13.78 10.07
CA ARG A 12 -1.10 14.84 9.87
C ARG A 12 -2.31 14.39 9.06
N TYR A 13 -2.17 13.31 8.26
CA TYR A 13 -3.28 12.74 7.49
C TYR A 13 -4.38 12.09 8.36
N LYS A 14 -4.19 11.99 9.68
CA LYS A 14 -5.26 11.66 10.62
C LYS A 14 -6.33 12.77 10.70
N ASP A 15 -5.99 13.99 10.31
CA ASP A 15 -6.91 15.13 10.20
C ASP A 15 -7.52 15.16 8.80
N GLU A 16 -8.85 15.17 8.72
CA GLU A 16 -9.59 15.11 7.45
C GLU A 16 -9.36 16.35 6.58
N ALA A 17 -9.24 17.53 7.18
CA ALA A 17 -8.99 18.76 6.44
C ALA A 17 -7.60 18.70 5.79
N TYR A 18 -6.59 18.30 6.55
CA TYR A 18 -5.25 18.11 6.03
C TYR A 18 -5.21 17.05 4.90
N PHE A 19 -5.92 15.94 5.07
CA PHE A 19 -6.04 14.90 4.05
C PHE A 19 -6.60 15.46 2.74
N LYS A 20 -7.68 16.24 2.80
CA LYS A 20 -8.32 16.84 1.62
C LYS A 20 -7.45 17.91 0.93
N GLU A 21 -6.71 18.69 1.70
CA GLU A 21 -5.81 19.72 1.15
C GLU A 21 -4.53 19.16 0.53
N HIS A 22 -4.07 17.97 0.99
CA HIS A 22 -2.79 17.39 0.61
C HIS A 22 -2.96 16.00 -0.06
N GLN A 23 -3.98 15.85 -0.90
CA GLN A 23 -4.27 14.56 -1.55
C GLN A 23 -3.18 14.08 -2.50
N PHE A 24 -2.47 15.00 -3.18
CA PHE A 24 -1.50 14.64 -4.19
C PHE A 24 -0.07 14.82 -3.68
N PHE A 25 0.75 13.82 -3.93
CA PHE A 25 2.18 13.85 -3.63
C PHE A 25 2.96 12.95 -4.58
N THR A 26 4.28 13.09 -4.61
CA THR A 26 5.15 12.31 -5.50
C THR A 26 6.19 11.54 -4.69
N ILE A 27 6.39 10.29 -5.05
CA ILE A 27 7.52 9.48 -4.59
C ILE A 27 8.57 9.45 -5.70
N TYR A 28 9.79 9.79 -5.36
CA TYR A 28 10.93 9.74 -6.26
C TYR A 28 11.71 8.45 -6.00
N THR A 29 11.87 7.63 -7.04
CA THR A 29 12.71 6.43 -7.03
C THR A 29 13.86 6.62 -8.01
N PRO A 30 14.94 5.81 -7.94
CA PRO A 30 16.01 5.88 -8.95
C PRO A 30 15.52 5.63 -10.38
N GLU A 31 14.43 4.88 -10.55
CA GLU A 31 13.91 4.49 -11.86
C GLU A 31 12.88 5.47 -12.41
N ARG A 32 12.04 6.07 -11.54
CA ARG A 32 10.95 6.94 -11.99
C ARG A 32 10.35 7.79 -10.86
N GLU A 33 9.62 8.80 -11.26
CA GLU A 33 8.69 9.52 -10.41
C GLU A 33 7.34 8.80 -10.38
N ILE A 34 6.75 8.70 -9.19
CA ILE A 34 5.45 8.06 -8.97
C ILE A 34 4.51 9.10 -8.38
N ARG A 35 3.54 9.53 -9.15
CA ARG A 35 2.50 10.45 -8.68
C ARG A 35 1.40 9.67 -7.98
N LEU A 36 1.04 10.11 -6.80
CA LEU A 36 0.09 9.43 -5.93
C LEU A 36 -1.02 10.37 -5.50
N LYS A 37 -2.22 9.81 -5.38
CA LYS A 37 -3.38 10.43 -4.73
C LYS A 37 -3.70 9.64 -3.47
N SER A 38 -3.75 10.34 -2.32
CA SER A 38 -4.24 9.76 -1.07
C SER A 38 -5.72 9.42 -1.20
N VAL A 39 -6.07 8.19 -0.85
CA VAL A 39 -7.46 7.72 -0.93
C VAL A 39 -8.06 7.41 0.44
N ALA A 40 -7.24 7.13 1.46
CA ALA A 40 -7.72 6.95 2.82
C ALA A 40 -6.57 7.08 3.83
N ALA A 41 -6.91 7.35 5.07
CA ALA A 41 -5.99 7.29 6.18
C ALA A 41 -6.59 6.54 7.36
N TYR A 42 -5.77 5.74 8.03
CA TYR A 42 -6.12 5.02 9.23
C TYR A 42 -5.15 5.37 10.35
N TYR A 43 -5.69 5.63 11.52
CA TYR A 43 -4.92 5.84 12.74
C TYR A 43 -5.36 4.83 13.80
N GLY A 44 -4.43 4.06 14.33
CA GLY A 44 -4.73 3.04 15.32
C GLY A 44 -3.62 2.02 15.48
N GLU A 45 -3.97 0.87 16.02
CA GLU A 45 -3.02 -0.23 16.26
C GLU A 45 -2.39 -0.73 14.96
N ALA A 46 -1.16 -1.22 15.07
CA ALA A 46 -0.45 -1.82 13.94
C ALA A 46 -1.21 -3.04 13.42
N LYS A 47 -1.49 -3.05 12.11
CA LYS A 47 -2.16 -4.17 11.42
C LYS A 47 -1.15 -4.94 10.57
N PRO A 48 -0.74 -6.16 10.93
CA PRO A 48 0.22 -6.94 10.15
C PRO A 48 -0.18 -7.17 8.70
N ILE A 49 -1.51 -7.26 8.42
CA ILE A 49 -2.04 -7.51 7.08
C ILE A 49 -1.66 -6.44 6.05
N VAL A 50 -1.39 -5.19 6.46
CA VAL A 50 -0.95 -4.13 5.54
C VAL A 50 0.38 -4.45 4.84
N ARG A 51 1.13 -5.43 5.35
CA ARG A 51 2.40 -5.88 4.75
C ARG A 51 2.22 -6.93 3.66
N LYS A 52 0.99 -7.33 3.37
CA LYS A 52 0.70 -8.28 2.29
C LYS A 52 0.97 -7.62 0.94
N THR A 53 1.86 -8.21 0.16
CA THR A 53 2.31 -7.66 -1.14
C THR A 53 2.09 -8.64 -2.30
N ARG A 54 1.52 -9.82 -2.03
CA ARG A 54 1.33 -10.89 -3.03
C ARG A 54 -0.10 -11.38 -3.03
N PHE A 55 -0.68 -11.45 -4.20
CA PHE A 55 -2.08 -11.80 -4.42
C PHE A 55 -2.19 -12.83 -5.54
N LYS A 56 -3.10 -13.79 -5.38
CA LYS A 56 -3.27 -14.89 -6.34
C LYS A 56 -4.01 -14.46 -7.61
N SER A 57 -4.80 -13.39 -7.53
CA SER A 57 -5.58 -12.87 -8.64
C SER A 57 -5.91 -11.39 -8.41
N GLN A 58 -6.39 -10.73 -9.45
CA GLN A 58 -6.87 -9.34 -9.38
C GLN A 58 -8.03 -9.23 -8.38
N GLU A 59 -8.96 -10.18 -8.37
CA GLU A 59 -10.09 -10.17 -7.43
C GLU A 59 -9.63 -10.25 -5.98
N SER A 60 -8.58 -11.03 -5.69
CA SER A 60 -8.03 -11.12 -4.35
C SER A 60 -7.31 -9.84 -3.92
N PHE A 61 -6.73 -9.11 -4.87
CA PHE A 61 -6.16 -7.79 -4.63
C PHE A 61 -7.24 -6.73 -4.39
N ASP A 62 -8.27 -6.70 -5.25
CA ASP A 62 -9.39 -5.77 -5.10
C ASP A 62 -10.13 -5.97 -3.77
N ALA A 63 -10.31 -7.22 -3.34
CA ALA A 63 -10.87 -7.53 -2.03
C ALA A 63 -9.99 -7.02 -0.88
N PHE A 64 -8.67 -7.18 -0.99
CA PHE A 64 -7.71 -6.63 -0.04
C PHE A 64 -7.76 -5.11 0.04
N VAL A 65 -7.82 -4.41 -1.10
CA VAL A 65 -7.95 -2.95 -1.13
C VAL A 65 -9.21 -2.52 -0.38
N LYS A 66 -10.35 -3.14 -0.66
CA LYS A 66 -11.61 -2.85 0.04
C LYS A 66 -11.51 -3.11 1.55
N GLU A 67 -10.86 -4.21 1.95
CA GLU A 67 -10.63 -4.53 3.37
C GLU A 67 -9.76 -3.48 4.07
N MET A 68 -8.72 -2.97 3.39
CA MET A 68 -7.84 -1.95 3.97
C MET A 68 -8.52 -0.59 4.12
N LEU A 69 -9.37 -0.22 3.18
CA LEU A 69 -10.06 1.07 3.19
C LEU A 69 -11.30 1.09 4.11
N SER A 70 -11.93 -0.07 4.34
CA SER A 70 -13.16 -0.20 5.12
C SER A 70 -13.12 0.39 6.54
N PRO A 71 -12.04 0.22 7.34
CA PRO A 71 -11.97 0.76 8.70
C PRO A 71 -11.53 2.22 8.78
N CYS A 72 -11.24 2.87 7.64
CA CYS A 72 -10.80 4.25 7.60
C CYS A 72 -11.95 5.19 7.93
N ALA A 73 -11.68 6.21 8.74
CA ALA A 73 -12.69 7.19 9.14
C ALA A 73 -13.23 8.00 7.96
N TYR A 74 -12.39 8.17 6.94
CA TYR A 74 -12.73 8.79 5.66
C TYR A 74 -11.94 8.09 4.55
N ALA A 75 -12.61 7.85 3.43
CA ALA A 75 -12.02 7.24 2.26
C ALA A 75 -12.63 7.82 1.00
N GLU A 76 -11.78 8.10 0.01
CA GLU A 76 -12.18 8.47 -1.33
C GLU A 76 -12.49 7.21 -2.15
N PRO A 77 -13.40 7.27 -3.12
CA PRO A 77 -13.63 6.17 -4.05
C PRO A 77 -12.35 5.77 -4.79
N VAL A 78 -12.15 4.47 -4.95
CA VAL A 78 -11.05 3.88 -5.74
C VAL A 78 -11.65 3.16 -6.94
N GLN A 79 -11.02 3.30 -8.10
CA GLN A 79 -11.44 2.57 -9.30
C GLN A 79 -11.04 1.10 -9.23
N TYR A 80 -11.91 0.23 -9.69
CA TYR A 80 -11.67 -1.21 -9.78
C TYR A 80 -11.83 -1.68 -11.24
N PRO A 81 -10.98 -2.59 -11.69
CA PRO A 81 -9.90 -3.26 -10.96
C PRO A 81 -8.80 -2.28 -10.54
N ALA A 82 -8.32 -2.40 -9.32
CA ALA A 82 -7.27 -1.53 -8.81
C ALA A 82 -5.89 -1.96 -9.33
N ARG A 83 -5.04 -0.98 -9.71
CA ARG A 83 -3.67 -1.26 -10.17
C ARG A 83 -2.73 -1.52 -9.00
N THR A 84 -2.66 -0.59 -8.07
CA THR A 84 -1.75 -0.61 -6.93
C THR A 84 -2.40 0.03 -5.71
N LEU A 85 -1.92 -0.35 -4.53
CA LEU A 85 -2.19 0.37 -3.29
C LEU A 85 -0.86 0.65 -2.60
N TYR A 86 -0.47 1.89 -2.56
CA TYR A 86 0.69 2.35 -1.78
C TYR A 86 0.27 2.56 -0.34
N THR A 87 1.03 2.02 0.59
CA THR A 87 0.78 2.18 2.02
C THR A 87 2.00 2.82 2.68
N LEU A 88 1.87 4.08 3.08
CA LEU A 88 2.88 4.76 3.88
C LEU A 88 2.53 4.57 5.35
N VAL A 89 3.49 4.10 6.13
CA VAL A 89 3.28 3.79 7.55
C VAL A 89 4.28 4.56 8.40
N THR A 90 3.78 5.23 9.41
CA THR A 90 4.63 5.89 10.40
C THR A 90 4.21 5.55 11.82
N CYS A 91 5.17 5.55 12.73
CA CYS A 91 4.90 5.44 14.17
C CYS A 91 4.23 6.71 14.66
N SER A 92 3.20 6.54 15.46
CA SER A 92 2.60 7.62 16.25
C SER A 92 2.90 7.38 17.71
N TYR A 93 3.48 8.36 18.38
CA TYR A 93 3.94 8.22 19.78
C TYR A 93 2.89 8.68 20.79
N GLU A 94 1.71 9.05 20.32
CA GLU A 94 0.63 9.55 21.20
C GLU A 94 -0.05 8.43 21.99
N ILE A 95 -0.07 7.22 21.42
CA ILE A 95 -0.58 5.99 22.03
C ILE A 95 0.44 4.87 21.79
N ASN A 96 0.62 3.96 22.75
CA ASN A 96 1.50 2.81 22.57
C ASN A 96 1.11 1.99 21.33
N ASP A 97 2.10 1.71 20.50
CA ASP A 97 1.97 0.95 19.24
C ASP A 97 1.02 1.53 18.19
N ALA A 98 0.56 2.77 18.35
CA ALA A 98 -0.23 3.41 17.32
C ALA A 98 0.59 3.70 16.06
N ARG A 99 -0.06 3.53 14.92
CA ARG A 99 0.48 3.81 13.59
C ARG A 99 -0.51 4.67 12.83
N THR A 100 0.04 5.54 11.99
CA THR A 100 -0.73 6.18 10.93
C THR A 100 -0.41 5.48 9.62
N PHE A 101 -1.45 5.04 8.94
CA PHE A 101 -1.38 4.44 7.60
C PHE A 101 -2.01 5.41 6.63
N LEU A 102 -1.28 5.80 5.60
CA LEU A 102 -1.79 6.56 4.48
C LEU A 102 -1.86 5.64 3.27
N PHE A 103 -3.06 5.48 2.74
CA PHE A 103 -3.31 4.70 1.54
C PHE A 103 -3.41 5.62 0.34
N ALA A 104 -2.72 5.27 -0.74
CA ALA A 104 -2.68 6.06 -1.96
C ALA A 104 -2.68 5.17 -3.20
N VAL A 105 -3.18 5.70 -4.30
CA VAL A 105 -3.20 5.07 -5.62
C VAL A 105 -2.35 5.87 -6.60
N GLU A 106 -1.82 5.21 -7.62
CA GLU A 106 -1.04 5.86 -8.67
C GLU A 106 -1.97 6.59 -9.63
N VAL A 107 -1.59 7.83 -9.97
CA VAL A 107 -2.36 8.71 -10.86
C VAL A 107 -1.48 9.24 -11.99
N ASP A 108 -2.14 9.58 -13.10
CA ASP A 108 -1.53 10.25 -14.23
C ASP A 108 -1.28 11.76 -13.96
N GLU A 109 -0.83 12.47 -14.98
CA GLU A 109 -0.54 13.91 -14.89
C GLU A 109 -1.79 14.75 -14.61
N ASP A 110 -2.96 14.28 -15.02
CA ASP A 110 -4.24 14.93 -14.81
C ASP A 110 -4.90 14.56 -13.46
N GLY A 111 -4.28 13.65 -12.71
CA GLY A 111 -4.76 13.19 -11.40
C GLY A 111 -5.79 12.05 -11.48
N ASN A 112 -5.95 11.41 -12.65
CA ASN A 112 -6.81 10.25 -12.82
C ASN A 112 -6.08 8.98 -12.38
N GLU A 113 -6.78 8.05 -11.76
CA GLU A 113 -6.22 6.75 -11.39
C GLU A 113 -5.80 5.97 -12.64
N ILE A 114 -4.59 5.40 -12.60
CA ILE A 114 -4.06 4.59 -13.70
C ILE A 114 -4.62 3.17 -13.54
N PRO A 115 -5.39 2.65 -14.52
CA PRO A 115 -5.90 1.28 -14.45
C PRO A 115 -4.77 0.25 -14.66
N PRO A 116 -4.95 -1.01 -14.22
CA PRO A 116 -4.05 -2.09 -14.56
C PRO A 116 -4.12 -2.37 -16.07
N ASP A 117 -2.96 -2.53 -16.71
CA ASP A 117 -2.83 -3.00 -18.08
C ASP A 117 -2.41 -4.48 -18.13
N GLU A 118 -2.51 -5.12 -19.29
CA GLU A 118 -2.16 -6.55 -19.47
C GLU A 118 -0.70 -6.82 -19.07
N ALA A 119 0.23 -5.97 -19.49
CA ALA A 119 1.65 -6.14 -19.18
C ALA A 119 1.93 -6.01 -17.66
N PHE A 120 1.20 -5.14 -16.98
CA PHE A 120 1.28 -5.01 -15.53
C PHE A 120 0.74 -6.28 -14.86
N GLN A 121 -0.42 -6.79 -15.30
CA GLN A 121 -1.03 -8.00 -14.76
C GLN A 121 -0.14 -9.23 -14.97
N GLU A 122 0.46 -9.41 -16.14
CA GLU A 122 1.41 -10.49 -16.41
C GLU A 122 2.61 -10.45 -15.46
N ARG A 123 3.23 -9.28 -15.29
CA ARG A 123 4.35 -9.12 -14.35
C ARG A 123 3.96 -9.50 -12.91
N GLN A 124 2.76 -9.14 -12.47
CA GLN A 124 2.28 -9.51 -11.14
C GLN A 124 2.10 -11.03 -11.00
N LEU A 125 1.55 -11.68 -12.00
CA LEU A 125 1.39 -13.14 -12.02
C LEU A 125 2.74 -13.86 -12.05
N ASP A 126 3.72 -13.38 -12.80
CA ASP A 126 5.06 -13.96 -12.85
C ASP A 126 5.78 -13.84 -11.50
N LEU A 127 5.65 -12.70 -10.82
CA LEU A 127 6.18 -12.53 -9.47
C LEU A 127 5.55 -13.52 -8.47
N VAL A 128 4.25 -13.78 -8.58
CA VAL A 128 3.55 -14.78 -7.74
C VAL A 128 4.08 -16.17 -8.01
N ARG A 129 4.29 -16.55 -9.28
CA ARG A 129 4.84 -17.87 -9.68
C ARG A 129 6.27 -18.06 -9.15
N GLN A 130 7.15 -17.09 -9.40
CA GLN A 130 8.55 -17.13 -8.93
C GLN A 130 8.61 -17.32 -7.41
N TYR A 131 7.78 -16.60 -6.68
CA TYR A 131 7.75 -16.75 -5.22
C TYR A 131 7.26 -18.12 -4.75
N ALA A 132 6.25 -18.68 -5.42
CA ALA A 132 5.76 -20.02 -5.10
C ALA A 132 6.86 -21.08 -5.33
N GLU A 133 7.63 -20.94 -6.41
CA GLU A 133 8.76 -21.81 -6.72
C GLU A 133 9.91 -21.68 -5.69
N GLU A 134 10.26 -20.45 -5.31
CA GLU A 134 11.28 -20.21 -4.29
C GLU A 134 10.88 -20.82 -2.95
N ARG A 135 9.62 -20.65 -2.57
CA ARG A 135 9.11 -21.22 -1.32
C ARG A 135 9.11 -22.74 -1.33
N ALA A 136 8.69 -23.38 -2.42
CA ALA A 136 8.74 -24.82 -2.59
C ALA A 136 10.17 -25.37 -2.48
N LYS A 137 11.16 -24.65 -3.05
CA LYS A 137 12.58 -25.02 -2.93
C LYS A 137 13.08 -24.91 -1.48
N GLN A 138 12.67 -23.88 -0.75
CA GLN A 138 13.05 -23.71 0.67
C GLN A 138 12.43 -24.79 1.56
N GLU A 139 11.16 -25.16 1.34
CA GLU A 139 10.47 -26.20 2.07
C GLU A 139 11.11 -27.58 1.81
N SER A 140 11.44 -27.91 0.55
CA SER A 140 12.13 -29.17 0.21
C SER A 140 13.55 -29.24 0.76
N ALA A 141 14.27 -28.12 0.82
CA ALA A 141 15.61 -28.06 1.41
C ALA A 141 15.57 -28.22 2.95
N ALA A 142 14.54 -27.74 3.60
CA ALA A 142 14.34 -27.89 5.05
C ALA A 142 14.00 -29.34 5.44
N GLU A 143 13.25 -30.09 4.60
CA GLU A 143 12.92 -31.49 4.82
C GLU A 143 14.10 -32.43 4.56
N SER A 144 15.07 -32.03 3.74
CA SER A 144 16.26 -32.84 3.41
C SER A 144 17.44 -32.70 4.38
N ASN A 145 17.31 -31.86 5.41
CA ASN A 145 18.34 -31.65 6.43
C ASN A 145 17.86 -32.24 7.77
N PRO A 146 18.29 -33.48 8.11
CA PRO A 146 17.89 -34.16 9.35
C PRO A 146 18.49 -33.52 10.61
#